data_4d9b6ef14cc48654cac7d49d841a1fc3
#
_entry.id   4d9b6ef14cc48654cac7d49d841a1fc3
#
_cell.length_a   1.000
_cell.length_b   1.000
_cell.length_c   1.000
_cell.angle_alpha   90.00
_cell.angle_beta   90.00
_cell.angle_gamma   90.00
#
_symmetry.space_group_name_H-M   'P 1'
#
loop_
_entity.id
_entity.type
_entity.pdbx_description
1 polymer ?
#
loop_
_entity_poly.entity_id
_entity_poly.type
_entity_poly.pdbx_seq_one_letter_code
_entity_poly.pdbx_strand_id
1 'polypeptide(L)' 'MLTLKYNPASERFDCYENSECVATLTCGTRFNLYCDDEDVFVEGRIEYHNINGYYFICHEGYVMYLYNGIQGTLS' A
#
# COMPACT_ATOMS: atom_id res chain seq x y z
N MET A 1 12.07 1.02 4.86
CA MET A 1 10.78 1.39 4.28
C MET A 1 10.43 0.42 3.17
N LEU A 2 9.17 0.04 3.10
CA LEU A 2 8.71 -0.92 2.08
C LEU A 2 8.36 -0.21 0.79
N THR A 3 8.54 -0.93 -0.34
CA THR A 3 8.10 -0.45 -1.64
C THR A 3 7.07 -1.43 -2.19
N LEU A 4 5.94 -0.92 -2.67
CA LEU A 4 4.86 -1.76 -3.18
C LEU A 4 5.08 -2.08 -4.66
N LYS A 5 4.77 -3.32 -5.01
CA LYS A 5 4.86 -3.77 -6.39
C LYS A 5 3.70 -4.72 -6.69
N TYR A 6 2.98 -4.45 -7.78
CA TYR A 6 1.87 -5.30 -8.19
C TYR A 6 2.37 -6.65 -8.69
N ASN A 7 1.74 -7.71 -8.20
CA ASN A 7 2.04 -9.07 -8.64
C ASN A 7 0.86 -9.59 -9.46
N PRO A 8 0.97 -9.68 -10.80
CA PRO A 8 -0.14 -10.13 -11.63
C PRO A 8 -0.54 -11.57 -11.40
N ALA A 9 0.36 -12.42 -10.90
CA ALA A 9 0.05 -13.81 -10.64
C ALA A 9 -0.94 -13.96 -9.48
N SER A 10 -0.81 -13.13 -8.44
CA SER A 10 -1.71 -13.13 -7.28
C SER A 10 -2.80 -12.07 -7.37
N GLU A 11 -2.63 -11.10 -8.27
CA GLU A 11 -3.47 -9.90 -8.40
C GLU A 11 -3.49 -9.09 -7.12
N ARG A 12 -2.36 -9.08 -6.40
CA ARG A 12 -2.18 -8.35 -5.14
C ARG A 12 -0.92 -7.52 -5.21
N PHE A 13 -0.74 -6.63 -4.24
CA PHE A 13 0.48 -5.85 -4.11
C PHE A 13 1.37 -6.50 -3.06
N ASP A 14 2.62 -6.76 -3.45
CA ASP A 14 3.64 -7.27 -2.55
C ASP A 14 4.47 -6.12 -2.01
N CYS A 15 4.96 -6.27 -0.77
CA CYS A 15 5.82 -5.30 -0.10
C CYS A 15 7.25 -5.79 -0.15
N TYR A 16 8.15 -4.95 -0.64
CA TYR A 16 9.56 -5.29 -0.77
C TYR A 16 10.42 -4.43 0.15
N GLU A 17 11.38 -5.08 0.81
CA GLU A 17 12.42 -4.42 1.57
C GLU A 17 13.75 -4.87 1.01
N ASN A 18 14.54 -3.94 0.45
CA ASN A 18 15.85 -4.25 -0.13
C ASN A 18 15.79 -5.41 -1.14
N SER A 19 14.83 -5.36 -2.04
CA SER A 19 14.62 -6.35 -3.10
C SER A 19 14.08 -7.70 -2.62
N GLU A 20 13.70 -7.81 -1.36
CA GLU A 20 13.12 -9.01 -0.80
C GLU A 20 11.63 -8.80 -0.51
N CYS A 21 10.79 -9.73 -0.98
CA CYS A 21 9.37 -9.69 -0.68
C CYS A 21 9.14 -10.14 0.75
N VAL A 22 8.64 -9.23 1.59
CA VAL A 22 8.45 -9.52 3.02
C VAL A 22 6.98 -9.62 3.41
N ALA A 23 6.07 -9.20 2.55
CA ALA A 23 4.63 -9.28 2.86
C ALA A 23 3.81 -9.08 1.60
N THR A 24 2.54 -9.49 1.66
CA THR A 24 1.55 -9.24 0.62
C THR A 24 0.38 -8.52 1.26
N LEU A 25 -0.09 -7.45 0.62
CA LEU A 25 -1.19 -6.66 1.16
C LEU A 25 -2.52 -7.37 0.91
N THR A 26 -3.40 -7.29 1.91
CA THR A 26 -4.76 -7.82 1.81
C THR A 26 -5.72 -6.78 2.38
N CYS A 27 -7.03 -6.99 2.16
CA CYS A 27 -8.05 -6.12 2.73
C CYS A 27 -7.90 -6.03 4.24
N GLY A 28 -7.96 -4.82 4.77
CA GLY A 28 -7.87 -4.57 6.20
C GLY A 28 -6.45 -4.41 6.73
N THR A 29 -5.44 -4.65 5.90
CA THR A 29 -4.05 -4.44 6.32
C THR A 29 -3.82 -2.97 6.66
N ARG A 30 -3.30 -2.69 7.85
CA ARG A 30 -2.94 -1.33 8.22
C ARG A 30 -1.63 -0.95 7.54
N PHE A 31 -1.60 0.24 6.99
CA PHE A 31 -0.46 0.71 6.22
C PHE A 31 -0.23 2.19 6.47
N ASN A 32 1.03 2.55 6.65
CA ASN A 32 1.42 3.95 6.80
C ASN A 32 2.05 4.38 5.48
N LEU A 33 1.32 5.21 4.75
CA LEU A 33 1.76 5.71 3.44
C LEU A 33 2.81 6.80 3.64
N TYR A 34 3.95 6.66 2.96
CA TYR A 34 4.98 7.69 3.00
C TYR A 34 4.71 8.74 1.93
N CYS A 35 4.63 9.99 2.36
CA CYS A 35 4.45 11.14 1.48
C CYS A 35 5.78 11.90 1.43
N ASP A 36 6.52 11.74 0.34
CA ASP A 36 7.86 12.30 0.22
C ASP A 36 7.88 13.83 0.11
N ASP A 37 6.80 14.42 -0.40
CA ASP A 37 6.69 15.87 -0.50
C ASP A 37 6.82 16.55 0.86
N GLU A 38 6.28 15.94 1.89
CA GLU A 38 6.24 16.52 3.23
C GLU A 38 7.05 15.71 4.24
N ASP A 39 7.64 14.59 3.80
CA ASP A 39 8.39 13.67 4.64
C ASP A 39 7.58 13.24 5.87
N VAL A 40 6.34 12.83 5.62
CA VAL A 40 5.42 12.37 6.66
C VAL A 40 4.81 11.04 6.28
N PHE A 41 4.32 10.32 7.30
CA PHE A 41 3.55 9.10 7.09
C PHE A 41 2.07 9.38 7.36
N VAL A 42 1.20 8.86 6.51
CA VAL A 42 -0.25 8.98 6.68
C VAL A 42 -0.78 7.59 7.05
N GLU A 43 -1.42 7.48 8.20
CA GLU A 43 -1.99 6.23 8.66
C GLU A 43 -3.28 5.92 7.93
N GLY A 44 -3.44 4.65 7.57
CA GLY A 44 -4.65 4.20 6.92
C GLY A 44 -4.68 2.69 6.81
N ARG A 45 -5.49 2.21 5.89
CA ARG A 45 -5.60 0.77 5.66
C ARG A 45 -5.80 0.47 4.19
N ILE A 46 -5.57 -0.78 3.83
CA ILE A 46 -5.75 -1.27 2.47
C ILE A 46 -7.14 -1.89 2.36
N GLU A 47 -7.84 -1.55 1.28
CA GLU A 47 -9.15 -2.11 0.98
C GLU A 47 -9.19 -2.51 -0.49
N TYR A 48 -10.23 -3.22 -0.89
CA TYR A 48 -10.35 -3.74 -2.24
C TYR A 48 -11.69 -3.33 -2.84
N HIS A 49 -11.63 -2.83 -4.08
CA HIS A 49 -12.82 -2.56 -4.87
C HIS A 49 -12.84 -3.52 -6.05
N ASN A 50 -13.95 -4.22 -6.27
CA ASN A 50 -14.01 -5.29 -7.25
C ASN A 50 -13.84 -4.85 -8.70
N ILE A 51 -13.96 -3.57 -9.00
CA ILE A 51 -13.73 -3.04 -10.34
C ILE A 51 -12.36 -2.39 -10.45
N ASN A 52 -11.99 -1.55 -9.46
CA ASN A 52 -10.80 -0.71 -9.54
C ASN A 52 -9.58 -1.26 -8.81
N GLY A 53 -9.75 -2.35 -8.05
CA GLY A 53 -8.63 -3.01 -7.37
C GLY A 53 -8.34 -2.47 -5.99
N TYR A 54 -7.12 -2.68 -5.53
CA TYR A 54 -6.72 -2.31 -4.18
C TYR A 54 -6.47 -0.82 -4.03
N TYR A 55 -6.85 -0.27 -2.89
CA TYR A 55 -6.64 1.13 -2.60
C TYR A 55 -6.28 1.34 -1.14
N PHE A 56 -5.69 2.50 -0.87
CA PHE A 56 -5.38 2.98 0.46
C PHE A 56 -6.45 3.99 0.86
N ILE A 57 -6.95 3.89 2.08
CA ILE A 57 -7.88 4.89 2.63
C ILE A 57 -7.37 5.33 4.00
N CYS A 58 -7.26 6.65 4.18
CA CYS A 58 -6.79 7.20 5.45
C CYS A 58 -7.97 7.49 6.38
N HIS A 59 -7.68 7.88 7.62
CA HIS A 59 -8.69 8.18 8.62
C HIS A 59 -9.68 9.25 8.18
N GLU A 60 -9.21 10.20 7.38
CA GLU A 60 -10.03 11.32 6.92
C GLU A 60 -10.88 10.98 5.71
N GLY A 61 -10.75 9.75 5.20
CA GLY A 61 -11.57 9.28 4.10
C GLY A 61 -10.97 9.49 2.71
N TYR A 62 -9.74 9.97 2.61
CA TYR A 62 -9.09 10.11 1.31
C TYR A 62 -8.72 8.72 0.78
N VAL A 63 -9.02 8.51 -0.50
CA VAL A 63 -8.79 7.24 -1.19
C VAL A 63 -7.72 7.42 -2.24
N MET A 64 -6.78 6.48 -2.31
CA MET A 64 -5.76 6.47 -3.35
C MET A 64 -5.56 5.03 -3.82
N TYR A 65 -5.78 4.79 -5.11
CA TYR A 65 -5.57 3.46 -5.65
C TYR A 65 -4.07 3.16 -5.72
N LEU A 66 -3.72 1.90 -5.42
CA LEU A 66 -2.32 1.52 -5.32
C LEU A 66 -1.65 1.46 -6.69
N TYR A 67 -0.36 1.74 -6.73
CA TYR A 67 0.47 1.66 -7.93
C TYR A 67 1.88 1.25 -7.54
N ASN A 68 2.65 0.82 -8.53
CA ASN A 68 4.03 0.40 -8.30
C ASN A 68 4.88 1.57 -7.84
N GLY A 69 5.67 1.36 -6.80
CA GLY A 69 6.59 2.38 -6.31
C GLY A 69 6.11 3.12 -5.08
N ILE A 70 4.86 2.91 -4.65
CA ILE A 70 4.40 3.47 -3.37
C ILE A 70 5.31 2.97 -2.26
N GLN A 71 5.68 3.87 -1.36
CA GLN A 71 6.51 3.53 -0.21
C GLN A 71 5.75 3.72 1.09
N GLY A 72 6.11 2.96 2.11
CA GLY A 72 5.49 3.06 3.41
C GLY A 72 5.97 2.00 4.37
N THR A 73 5.21 1.84 5.46
CA THR A 73 5.52 0.84 6.48
C THR A 73 4.23 0.14 6.90
N LEU A 74 4.38 -1.09 7.36
CA LEU A 74 3.28 -1.79 8.02
C LEU A 74 3.23 -1.38 9.47
N SER A 75 2.05 -1.26 10.03
CA SER A 75 1.91 -0.88 11.43
C SER A 75 1.54 -2.07 12.30
#